data_7398c99771df13a9407e66d672304195
#
_entry.id   7398c99771df13a9407e66d672304195
#
_cell.length_a   1.000
_cell.length_b   1.000
_cell.length_c   1.000
_cell.angle_alpha   90.00
_cell.angle_beta   90.00
_cell.angle_gamma   90.00
#
_symmetry.space_group_name_H-M   'P 1'
#
loop_
_entity.id
_entity.type
_entity.pdbx_description
1 polymer ?
#
loop_
_entity_poly.entity_id
_entity_poly.type
_entity_poly.pdbx_seq_one_letter_code
_entity_poly.pdbx_strand_id
1 'polypeptide(L)'
;MGHLNHWLHMHADELDQSSTLAETVLPALAGDQLLAIGVPQEHGGAGGDVRDAIDAIANVAEQSVTAAFVFWGQRCFIEFLLQSENRALAERRLPGLLAGTQAGASGLSNAMKFLSGIEQLQITGVRQDDGLLVDGGLAWVTNLRKAGFVAAAAVAPNDGAPPAIVAFDSGTPGVQRSDDLDLIALRGSNTASVKLTQVHIPAADIISDNAPAWLPQVRPSFLGMQCGLSIGLARASLAKAAQISAGSRNALTPRIEALQATLESAVDTLLAGVHDGRFKTQAPAMFRLRIQLADVLQQALMLELQAMGGRAYLNAEQQGFARRWRESSFIPIVTPSLTQLQAALQLFDSQQAAAGASA
;
A
#
# COMPACT_ATOMS: atom_id res chain seq x y z
N MET A 1 0.80 4.66 -20.71
CA MET A 1 -0.42 3.98 -20.16
C MET A 1 -1.15 3.07 -21.14
N GLY A 2 -1.09 3.26 -22.46
CA GLY A 2 -1.84 2.40 -23.39
C GLY A 2 -1.41 0.93 -23.42
N HIS A 3 -0.12 0.66 -23.28
CA HIS A 3 0.40 -0.71 -23.33
C HIS A 3 0.10 -1.48 -22.03
N LEU A 4 0.33 -0.87 -20.87
CA LEU A 4 0.02 -1.47 -19.58
C LEU A 4 -1.48 -1.72 -19.39
N ASN A 5 -2.33 -0.74 -19.76
CA ASN A 5 -3.78 -0.91 -19.65
C ASN A 5 -4.28 -2.10 -20.49
N HIS A 6 -3.75 -2.27 -21.69
CA HIS A 6 -4.10 -3.43 -22.51
C HIS A 6 -3.61 -4.73 -21.85
N TRP A 7 -2.39 -4.76 -21.35
CA TRP A 7 -1.84 -5.93 -20.69
C TRP A 7 -2.64 -6.29 -19.41
N LEU A 8 -2.98 -5.30 -18.57
CA LEU A 8 -3.79 -5.50 -17.38
C LEU A 8 -5.21 -6.00 -17.74
N HIS A 9 -5.81 -5.43 -18.80
CA HIS A 9 -7.12 -5.90 -19.24
C HIS A 9 -7.13 -7.39 -19.59
N MET A 10 -6.05 -7.90 -20.19
CA MET A 10 -5.91 -9.31 -20.56
C MET A 10 -5.58 -10.23 -19.38
N HIS A 11 -4.86 -9.73 -18.37
CA HIS A 11 -4.27 -10.57 -17.34
C HIS A 11 -4.77 -10.32 -15.91
N ALA A 12 -5.65 -9.34 -15.68
CA ALA A 12 -6.07 -8.96 -14.32
C ALA A 12 -6.72 -10.13 -13.55
N ASP A 13 -7.54 -10.95 -14.20
CA ASP A 13 -8.18 -12.10 -13.57
C ASP A 13 -7.16 -13.21 -13.22
N GLU A 14 -6.15 -13.42 -14.08
CA GLU A 14 -5.06 -14.37 -13.82
C GLU A 14 -4.17 -13.87 -12.65
N LEU A 15 -3.85 -12.59 -12.64
CA LEU A 15 -3.08 -11.98 -11.55
C LEU A 15 -3.77 -12.09 -10.19
N ASP A 16 -5.11 -12.01 -10.17
CA ASP A 16 -5.88 -12.19 -8.94
C ASP A 16 -5.83 -13.64 -8.42
N GLN A 17 -5.90 -14.62 -9.32
CA GLN A 17 -6.11 -16.02 -8.98
C GLN A 17 -4.86 -16.90 -9.06
N SER A 18 -3.75 -16.40 -9.59
CA SER A 18 -2.52 -17.16 -9.81
C SER A 18 -1.26 -16.32 -9.60
N SER A 19 -0.20 -16.96 -9.14
CA SER A 19 1.14 -16.36 -9.07
C SER A 19 1.96 -16.53 -10.34
N THR A 20 1.42 -17.14 -11.39
CA THR A 20 2.15 -17.44 -12.64
C THR A 20 2.77 -16.19 -13.27
N LEU A 21 2.03 -15.09 -13.28
CA LEU A 21 2.48 -13.80 -13.83
C LEU A 21 3.09 -12.84 -12.81
N ALA A 22 3.27 -13.26 -11.55
CA ALA A 22 3.73 -12.37 -10.47
C ALA A 22 5.05 -11.65 -10.79
N GLU A 23 6.01 -12.36 -11.41
CA GLU A 23 7.32 -11.79 -11.77
C GLU A 23 7.25 -10.76 -12.89
N THR A 24 6.15 -10.70 -13.66
CA THR A 24 6.00 -9.78 -14.81
C THR A 24 5.36 -8.45 -14.44
N VAL A 25 4.71 -8.34 -13.27
CA VAL A 25 3.96 -7.15 -12.85
C VAL A 25 4.89 -5.93 -12.73
N LEU A 26 5.98 -6.03 -11.96
CA LEU A 26 6.89 -4.92 -11.74
C LEU A 26 7.57 -4.45 -13.05
N PRO A 27 8.08 -5.33 -13.93
CA PRO A 27 8.55 -4.94 -15.26
C PRO A 27 7.49 -4.24 -16.13
N ALA A 28 6.24 -4.68 -16.08
CA ALA A 28 5.16 -4.04 -16.84
C ALA A 28 4.88 -2.61 -16.34
N LEU A 29 4.87 -2.38 -15.04
CA LEU A 29 4.74 -1.05 -14.42
C LEU A 29 5.92 -0.14 -14.79
N ALA A 30 7.14 -0.68 -14.77
CA ALA A 30 8.35 0.05 -15.14
C ALA A 30 8.37 0.42 -16.62
N GLY A 31 7.89 -0.45 -17.50
CA GLY A 31 7.81 -0.22 -18.94
C GLY A 31 6.98 1.00 -19.33
N ASP A 32 5.93 1.30 -18.56
CA ASP A 32 5.10 2.50 -18.70
C ASP A 32 5.58 3.66 -17.79
N GLN A 33 6.79 3.57 -17.23
CA GLN A 33 7.46 4.58 -16.37
C GLN A 33 6.69 4.99 -15.12
N LEU A 34 5.77 4.16 -14.63
CA LEU A 34 4.92 4.50 -13.49
C LEU A 34 5.69 4.62 -12.18
N LEU A 35 6.78 3.86 -12.04
CA LEU A 35 7.55 3.82 -10.79
C LEU A 35 8.23 5.17 -10.47
N ALA A 36 8.44 6.01 -11.50
CA ALA A 36 9.07 7.32 -11.39
C ALA A 36 8.08 8.48 -11.12
N ILE A 37 6.76 8.22 -11.21
CA ILE A 37 5.73 9.25 -10.98
C ILE A 37 5.72 9.68 -9.52
N GLY A 38 5.68 11.00 -9.27
CA GLY A 38 5.70 11.57 -7.93
C GLY A 38 7.06 11.45 -7.23
N VAL A 39 8.13 11.22 -7.98
CA VAL A 39 9.51 11.24 -7.50
C VAL A 39 10.21 12.46 -8.09
N PRO A 40 10.89 13.30 -7.27
CA PRO A 40 11.59 14.49 -7.76
C PRO A 40 12.63 14.18 -8.84
N GLN A 41 12.77 15.07 -9.81
CA GLN A 41 13.69 14.89 -10.94
C GLN A 41 15.16 14.78 -10.49
N GLU A 42 15.56 15.48 -9.44
CA GLU A 42 16.89 15.38 -8.84
C GLU A 42 17.23 13.98 -8.31
N HIS A 43 16.22 13.14 -8.08
CA HIS A 43 16.35 11.74 -7.70
C HIS A 43 16.10 10.76 -8.86
N GLY A 44 16.10 11.27 -10.11
CA GLY A 44 15.88 10.46 -11.31
C GLY A 44 14.40 10.13 -11.59
N GLY A 45 13.47 10.80 -10.91
CA GLY A 45 12.03 10.64 -11.11
C GLY A 45 11.46 11.45 -12.27
N ALA A 46 10.16 11.26 -12.51
CA ALA A 46 9.40 12.01 -13.51
C ALA A 46 8.97 13.41 -13.02
N GLY A 47 9.21 13.73 -11.76
CA GLY A 47 8.69 14.92 -11.10
C GLY A 47 7.32 14.69 -10.47
N GLY A 48 6.74 15.78 -10.00
CA GLY A 48 5.50 15.72 -9.20
C GLY A 48 5.75 15.41 -7.73
N ASP A 49 4.71 14.98 -7.04
CA ASP A 49 4.79 14.62 -5.63
C ASP A 49 3.95 13.35 -5.31
N VAL A 50 3.78 13.03 -4.03
CA VAL A 50 3.08 11.83 -3.59
C VAL A 50 1.61 11.79 -4.05
N ARG A 51 0.99 12.93 -4.38
CA ARG A 51 -0.38 13.00 -4.93
C ARG A 51 -0.46 12.34 -6.30
N ASP A 52 0.54 12.59 -7.15
CA ASP A 52 0.62 11.98 -8.47
C ASP A 52 0.82 10.45 -8.36
N ALA A 53 1.57 10.01 -7.36
CA ALA A 53 1.71 8.58 -7.06
C ALA A 53 0.40 7.94 -6.57
N ILE A 54 -0.39 8.64 -5.74
CA ILE A 54 -1.73 8.21 -5.31
C ILE A 54 -2.64 8.01 -6.51
N ASP A 55 -2.70 9.00 -7.41
CA ASP A 55 -3.53 8.94 -8.62
C ASP A 55 -3.05 7.85 -9.59
N ALA A 56 -1.74 7.69 -9.75
CA ALA A 56 -1.19 6.62 -10.60
C ALA A 56 -1.54 5.22 -10.05
N ILE A 57 -1.45 5.01 -8.73
CA ILE A 57 -1.87 3.75 -8.09
C ILE A 57 -3.38 3.54 -8.27
N ALA A 58 -4.22 4.59 -8.12
CA ALA A 58 -5.65 4.49 -8.33
C ALA A 58 -5.98 4.09 -9.78
N ASN A 59 -5.32 4.69 -10.77
CA ASN A 59 -5.51 4.35 -12.18
C ASN A 59 -5.15 2.89 -12.50
N VAL A 60 -4.10 2.34 -11.88
CA VAL A 60 -3.76 0.91 -12.01
C VAL A 60 -4.80 0.04 -11.30
N ALA A 61 -5.27 0.46 -10.12
CA ALA A 61 -6.26 -0.28 -9.33
C ALA A 61 -7.64 -0.37 -10.02
N GLU A 62 -7.98 0.57 -10.90
CA GLU A 62 -9.18 0.46 -11.76
C GLU A 62 -9.16 -0.81 -12.62
N GLN A 63 -7.98 -1.24 -13.03
CA GLN A 63 -7.78 -2.42 -13.88
C GLN A 63 -7.45 -3.67 -13.06
N SER A 64 -6.56 -3.56 -12.05
CA SER A 64 -6.11 -4.67 -11.21
C SER A 64 -5.59 -4.15 -9.86
N VAL A 65 -6.25 -4.53 -8.78
CA VAL A 65 -5.74 -4.24 -7.43
C VAL A 65 -4.46 -5.04 -7.15
N THR A 66 -4.31 -6.23 -7.74
CA THR A 66 -3.07 -7.02 -7.64
C THR A 66 -1.86 -6.22 -8.13
N ALA A 67 -1.94 -5.67 -9.35
CA ALA A 67 -0.86 -4.86 -9.91
C ALA A 67 -0.66 -3.55 -9.14
N ALA A 68 -1.75 -2.90 -8.72
CA ALA A 68 -1.70 -1.69 -7.90
C ALA A 68 -1.07 -1.95 -6.53
N PHE A 69 -1.24 -3.13 -5.94
CA PHE A 69 -0.64 -3.51 -4.67
C PHE A 69 0.87 -3.73 -4.77
N VAL A 70 1.34 -4.33 -5.86
CA VAL A 70 2.78 -4.38 -6.19
C VAL A 70 3.34 -2.96 -6.36
N PHE A 71 2.64 -2.12 -7.13
CA PHE A 71 3.01 -0.72 -7.34
C PHE A 71 3.07 0.08 -6.04
N TRP A 72 2.05 -0.07 -5.19
CA TRP A 72 2.03 0.54 -3.85
C TRP A 72 3.23 0.12 -3.01
N GLY A 73 3.55 -1.19 -2.95
CA GLY A 73 4.72 -1.70 -2.23
C GLY A 73 6.03 -1.09 -2.70
N GLN A 74 6.24 -1.04 -4.01
CA GLN A 74 7.40 -0.42 -4.66
C GLN A 74 7.51 1.07 -4.32
N ARG A 75 6.42 1.84 -4.50
CA ARG A 75 6.38 3.27 -4.24
C ARG A 75 6.56 3.61 -2.76
N CYS A 76 6.02 2.78 -1.86
CA CYS A 76 6.26 2.96 -0.43
C CYS A 76 7.75 2.84 -0.10
N PHE A 77 8.45 1.83 -0.64
CA PHE A 77 9.87 1.69 -0.39
C PHE A 77 10.68 2.86 -0.97
N ILE A 78 10.35 3.32 -2.19
CA ILE A 78 10.93 4.54 -2.78
C ILE A 78 10.70 5.74 -1.86
N GLU A 79 9.48 5.93 -1.36
CA GLU A 79 9.12 7.02 -0.45
C GLU A 79 9.92 6.98 0.86
N PHE A 80 10.17 5.77 1.39
CA PHE A 80 11.00 5.61 2.59
C PHE A 80 12.43 6.13 2.39
N LEU A 81 12.99 5.90 1.20
CA LEU A 81 14.32 6.42 0.86
C LEU A 81 14.31 7.94 0.65
N LEU A 82 13.28 8.48 0.00
CA LEU A 82 13.13 9.93 -0.21
C LEU A 82 13.01 10.70 1.10
N GLN A 83 12.41 10.09 2.12
CA GLN A 83 12.25 10.67 3.46
C GLN A 83 13.33 10.24 4.47
N SER A 84 14.35 9.50 4.02
CA SER A 84 15.50 9.12 4.82
C SER A 84 16.53 10.24 4.89
N GLU A 85 17.17 10.38 6.06
CA GLU A 85 18.36 11.24 6.20
C GLU A 85 19.61 10.58 5.58
N ASN A 86 19.58 9.26 5.35
CA ASN A 86 20.67 8.52 4.71
C ASN A 86 20.63 8.70 3.18
N ARG A 87 21.17 9.84 2.73
CA ARG A 87 21.21 10.20 1.31
C ARG A 87 21.99 9.19 0.47
N ALA A 88 23.08 8.65 1.00
CA ALA A 88 23.91 7.67 0.29
C ALA A 88 23.14 6.36 0.02
N LEU A 89 22.24 5.94 0.93
CA LEU A 89 21.35 4.80 0.72
C LEU A 89 20.36 5.10 -0.41
N ALA A 90 19.72 6.27 -0.39
CA ALA A 90 18.79 6.70 -1.42
C ALA A 90 19.48 6.74 -2.82
N GLU A 91 20.62 7.40 -2.94
CA GLU A 91 21.39 7.49 -4.19
C GLU A 91 21.77 6.11 -4.74
N ARG A 92 22.13 5.18 -3.86
CA ARG A 92 22.51 3.80 -4.25
C ARG A 92 21.32 2.98 -4.74
N ARG A 93 20.13 3.14 -4.14
CA ARG A 93 18.97 2.26 -4.37
C ARG A 93 17.97 2.80 -5.39
N LEU A 94 17.73 4.10 -5.42
CA LEU A 94 16.68 4.70 -6.26
C LEU A 94 16.80 4.33 -7.75
N PRO A 95 17.98 4.34 -8.41
CA PRO A 95 18.05 3.99 -9.82
C PRO A 95 17.48 2.62 -10.17
N GLY A 96 17.82 1.59 -9.41
CA GLY A 96 17.30 0.22 -9.62
C GLY A 96 15.81 0.08 -9.31
N LEU A 97 15.33 0.80 -8.29
CA LEU A 97 13.92 0.81 -7.91
C LEU A 97 13.03 1.51 -8.94
N LEU A 98 13.49 2.66 -9.48
CA LEU A 98 12.76 3.43 -10.49
C LEU A 98 12.75 2.71 -11.84
N ALA A 99 13.85 2.03 -12.19
CA ALA A 99 13.93 1.20 -13.39
C ALA A 99 13.16 -0.13 -13.27
N GLY A 100 12.66 -0.51 -12.08
CA GLY A 100 11.98 -1.79 -11.84
C GLY A 100 12.90 -3.02 -11.92
N THR A 101 14.22 -2.82 -11.97
CA THR A 101 15.21 -3.89 -11.93
C THR A 101 15.39 -4.45 -10.51
N GLN A 102 15.08 -3.65 -9.49
CA GLN A 102 15.03 -4.04 -8.10
C GLN A 102 13.60 -3.88 -7.55
N ALA A 103 13.07 -4.92 -6.94
CA ALA A 103 11.81 -4.85 -6.22
C ALA A 103 12.03 -4.24 -4.83
N GLY A 104 11.22 -3.23 -4.49
CA GLY A 104 11.18 -2.62 -3.17
C GLY A 104 9.94 -3.06 -2.41
N ALA A 105 10.09 -3.53 -1.19
CA ALA A 105 9.01 -4.09 -0.39
C ALA A 105 8.85 -3.37 0.96
N SER A 106 7.60 -3.02 1.30
CA SER A 106 7.29 -2.42 2.60
C SER A 106 7.03 -3.51 3.63
N GLY A 107 8.01 -3.82 4.48
CA GLY A 107 7.83 -4.69 5.65
C GLY A 107 7.38 -3.93 6.91
N LEU A 108 6.80 -2.72 6.78
CA LEU A 108 6.47 -1.86 7.92
C LEU A 108 5.07 -2.09 8.51
N SER A 109 4.39 -3.17 8.15
CA SER A 109 3.08 -3.51 8.71
C SER A 109 3.12 -3.59 10.25
N ASN A 110 4.08 -4.34 10.80
CA ASN A 110 4.28 -4.44 12.27
C ASN A 110 4.71 -3.10 12.88
N ALA A 111 5.53 -2.29 12.18
CA ALA A 111 5.92 -0.97 12.64
C ALA A 111 4.74 0.00 12.78
N MET A 112 3.79 -0.03 11.87
CA MET A 112 2.58 0.79 11.94
C MET A 112 1.67 0.40 13.11
N LYS A 113 1.61 -0.89 13.45
CA LYS A 113 0.91 -1.40 14.63
C LYS A 113 1.63 -1.01 15.92
N PHE A 114 2.96 -1.10 15.94
CA PHE A 114 3.80 -0.65 17.06
C PHE A 114 3.61 0.84 17.33
N LEU A 115 3.61 1.67 16.28
CA LEU A 115 3.36 3.11 16.41
C LEU A 115 2.01 3.44 17.06
N SER A 116 1.02 2.58 16.85
CA SER A 116 -0.33 2.70 17.43
C SER A 116 -0.47 1.99 18.80
N GLY A 117 0.61 1.45 19.36
CA GLY A 117 0.60 0.74 20.64
C GLY A 117 -0.12 -0.62 20.63
N ILE A 118 -0.37 -1.20 19.44
CA ILE A 118 -1.16 -2.44 19.28
C ILE A 118 -0.29 -3.68 19.46
N GLU A 119 0.95 -3.66 18.94
CA GLU A 119 1.88 -4.80 18.97
C GLU A 119 3.29 -4.33 19.31
N GLN A 120 4.09 -5.26 19.85
CA GLN A 120 5.54 -5.09 19.94
C GLN A 120 6.19 -5.38 18.58
N LEU A 121 7.40 -4.84 18.36
CA LEU A 121 8.19 -5.18 17.18
C LEU A 121 8.59 -6.65 17.21
N GLN A 122 8.47 -7.32 16.06
CA GLN A 122 8.74 -8.75 15.89
C GLN A 122 10.19 -9.05 15.49
N ILE A 123 10.95 -8.01 15.13
CA ILE A 123 12.37 -8.12 14.81
C ILE A 123 13.14 -7.40 15.91
N THR A 124 14.11 -8.12 16.48
CA THR A 124 15.03 -7.59 17.48
C THR A 124 16.44 -7.52 16.91
N GLY A 125 17.28 -6.66 17.45
CA GLY A 125 18.65 -6.49 16.98
C GLY A 125 19.66 -6.28 18.10
N VAL A 126 20.87 -6.71 17.85
CA VAL A 126 22.07 -6.44 18.66
C VAL A 126 22.93 -5.45 17.89
N ARG A 127 23.26 -4.29 18.51
CA ARG A 127 24.19 -3.34 17.88
C ARG A 127 25.58 -3.96 17.79
N GLN A 128 26.23 -3.70 16.66
CA GLN A 128 27.62 -4.04 16.37
C GLN A 128 28.35 -2.76 15.93
N ASP A 129 29.67 -2.80 15.86
CA ASP A 129 30.50 -1.62 15.52
C ASP A 129 30.14 -1.04 14.15
N ASP A 130 29.68 -1.89 13.20
CA ASP A 130 29.38 -1.53 11.80
C ASP A 130 27.90 -1.65 11.42
N GLY A 131 26.99 -1.91 12.38
CA GLY A 131 25.57 -2.05 12.09
C GLY A 131 24.73 -2.76 13.14
N LEU A 132 23.79 -3.59 12.69
CA LEU A 132 22.89 -4.38 13.54
C LEU A 132 22.92 -5.84 13.12
N LEU A 133 22.99 -6.75 14.09
CA LEU A 133 22.72 -8.18 13.88
C LEU A 133 21.27 -8.46 14.30
N VAL A 134 20.42 -8.92 13.35
CA VAL A 134 18.97 -8.97 13.57
C VAL A 134 18.42 -10.38 13.45
N ASP A 135 17.40 -10.66 14.28
CA ASP A 135 16.62 -11.88 14.30
C ASP A 135 15.12 -11.55 14.35
N GLY A 136 14.30 -12.39 13.70
CA GLY A 136 12.85 -12.23 13.73
C GLY A 136 12.20 -12.56 12.40
N GLY A 137 11.09 -11.91 12.08
CA GLY A 137 10.40 -12.16 10.81
C GLY A 137 9.28 -11.18 10.50
N LEU A 138 8.87 -11.23 9.24
CA LEU A 138 7.76 -10.48 8.68
C LEU A 138 6.77 -11.48 8.08
N ALA A 139 5.54 -11.53 8.59
CA ALA A 139 4.56 -12.53 8.19
C ALA A 139 3.92 -12.26 6.82
N TRP A 140 3.78 -10.98 6.45
CA TRP A 140 3.03 -10.54 5.27
C TRP A 140 3.74 -9.37 4.61
N VAL A 141 4.43 -9.63 3.49
CA VAL A 141 5.12 -8.59 2.72
C VAL A 141 4.83 -8.81 1.24
N THR A 142 4.34 -7.78 0.56
CA THR A 142 4.12 -7.81 -0.89
C THR A 142 5.37 -7.39 -1.67
N ASN A 143 5.39 -7.70 -2.96
CA ASN A 143 6.48 -7.39 -3.88
C ASN A 143 7.83 -8.05 -3.51
N LEU A 144 7.78 -9.20 -2.83
CA LEU A 144 8.97 -10.02 -2.57
C LEU A 144 9.26 -10.91 -3.78
N ARG A 145 9.72 -10.31 -4.89
CA ARG A 145 10.04 -11.06 -6.11
C ARG A 145 11.06 -12.17 -5.85
N LYS A 146 10.84 -13.34 -6.45
CA LYS A 146 11.77 -14.48 -6.34
C LYS A 146 13.11 -14.19 -7.00
N ALA A 147 13.11 -13.35 -8.04
CA ALA A 147 14.34 -12.88 -8.71
C ALA A 147 15.21 -11.96 -7.83
N GLY A 148 14.66 -11.43 -6.74
CA GLY A 148 15.35 -10.56 -5.80
C GLY A 148 14.52 -9.36 -5.37
N PHE A 149 14.72 -8.95 -4.10
CA PHE A 149 14.04 -7.80 -3.51
C PHE A 149 14.94 -7.10 -2.49
N VAL A 150 14.61 -5.85 -2.19
CA VAL A 150 15.02 -5.15 -0.98
C VAL A 150 13.77 -4.86 -0.14
N ALA A 151 13.80 -5.10 1.16
CA ALA A 151 12.67 -4.88 2.04
C ALA A 151 13.03 -3.96 3.21
N ALA A 152 12.07 -3.13 3.65
CA ALA A 152 12.20 -2.36 4.88
C ALA A 152 11.64 -3.13 6.07
N ALA A 153 12.26 -2.96 7.25
CA ALA A 153 11.76 -3.49 8.51
C ALA A 153 12.05 -2.56 9.69
N ALA A 154 11.22 -2.62 10.73
CA ALA A 154 11.52 -1.99 12.00
C ALA A 154 12.17 -2.99 12.93
N VAL A 155 13.28 -2.60 13.56
CA VAL A 155 14.08 -3.43 14.45
C VAL A 155 14.10 -2.78 15.85
N ALA A 156 13.79 -3.55 16.89
CA ALA A 156 13.97 -3.14 18.27
C ALA A 156 15.36 -3.55 18.77
N PRO A 157 16.30 -2.60 19.00
CA PRO A 157 17.59 -2.92 19.58
C PRO A 157 17.43 -3.40 21.03
N ASN A 158 18.28 -4.33 21.45
CA ASN A 158 18.23 -4.91 22.81
C ASN A 158 18.93 -4.05 23.87
N ASP A 159 19.56 -2.95 23.48
CA ASP A 159 20.27 -2.00 24.35
C ASP A 159 19.37 -0.86 24.89
N GLY A 160 18.06 -0.90 24.58
CA GLY A 160 17.10 0.12 25.00
C GLY A 160 17.12 1.40 24.15
N ALA A 161 17.92 1.45 23.08
CA ALA A 161 17.87 2.54 22.11
C ALA A 161 16.54 2.54 21.34
N PRO A 162 16.13 3.68 20.74
CA PRO A 162 14.96 3.73 19.89
C PRO A 162 15.02 2.67 18.79
N PRO A 163 13.87 2.08 18.40
CA PRO A 163 13.78 1.21 17.24
C PRO A 163 14.29 1.90 15.97
N ALA A 164 14.97 1.14 15.11
CA ALA A 164 15.48 1.60 13.83
C ALA A 164 14.62 1.07 12.67
N ILE A 165 14.61 1.79 11.55
CA ILE A 165 14.10 1.30 10.26
C ILE A 165 15.31 0.96 9.40
N VAL A 166 15.35 -0.26 8.91
CA VAL A 166 16.47 -0.80 8.13
C VAL A 166 16.01 -1.29 6.77
N ALA A 167 16.93 -1.39 5.82
CA ALA A 167 16.75 -2.08 4.54
C ALA A 167 17.62 -3.35 4.52
N PHE A 168 17.12 -4.43 3.92
CA PHE A 168 17.89 -5.65 3.70
C PHE A 168 17.54 -6.28 2.35
N ASP A 169 18.53 -6.89 1.72
CA ASP A 169 18.36 -7.58 0.44
C ASP A 169 18.02 -9.06 0.63
N SER A 170 17.31 -9.62 -0.33
CA SER A 170 16.98 -11.06 -0.38
C SER A 170 18.20 -11.97 -0.39
N GLY A 171 19.32 -11.50 -0.94
CA GLY A 171 20.58 -12.24 -1.01
C GLY A 171 21.44 -12.15 0.26
N THR A 172 21.03 -11.40 1.28
CA THR A 172 21.80 -11.27 2.52
C THR A 172 21.78 -12.60 3.29
N PRO A 173 22.95 -13.12 3.75
CA PRO A 173 23.01 -14.33 4.55
C PRO A 173 22.04 -14.27 5.74
N GLY A 174 21.27 -15.36 5.93
CA GLY A 174 20.27 -15.43 7.01
C GLY A 174 18.88 -14.93 6.63
N VAL A 175 18.68 -14.29 5.47
CA VAL A 175 17.37 -13.92 4.93
C VAL A 175 16.75 -15.14 4.25
N GLN A 176 15.55 -15.51 4.67
CA GLN A 176 14.78 -16.61 4.10
C GLN A 176 13.38 -16.14 3.74
N ARG A 177 13.04 -16.15 2.45
CA ARG A 177 11.69 -15.92 1.92
C ARG A 177 10.93 -17.26 1.89
N SER A 178 9.65 -17.26 2.29
CA SER A 178 8.77 -18.41 2.05
C SER A 178 8.37 -18.53 0.58
N ASP A 179 7.66 -19.58 0.21
CA ASP A 179 6.85 -19.58 -1.01
C ASP A 179 5.80 -18.47 -0.94
N ASP A 180 5.20 -18.13 -2.12
CA ASP A 180 4.09 -17.20 -2.18
C ASP A 180 2.94 -17.71 -1.31
N LEU A 181 2.30 -16.81 -0.56
CA LEU A 181 1.16 -17.19 0.27
C LEU A 181 -0.03 -17.59 -0.60
N ASP A 182 -0.74 -18.64 -0.19
CA ASP A 182 -1.96 -19.11 -0.88
C ASP A 182 -3.16 -18.22 -0.51
N LEU A 183 -3.25 -17.09 -1.19
CA LEU A 183 -4.26 -16.05 -0.93
C LEU A 183 -5.55 -16.35 -1.70
N ILE A 184 -6.70 -15.87 -1.18
CA ILE A 184 -7.99 -15.95 -1.86
C ILE A 184 -8.10 -14.98 -3.05
N ALA A 185 -7.25 -13.94 -3.08
CA ALA A 185 -7.14 -12.90 -4.10
C ALA A 185 -5.72 -12.35 -4.15
N LEU A 186 -5.37 -11.54 -5.14
CA LEU A 186 -4.06 -10.87 -5.24
C LEU A 186 -2.86 -11.85 -5.28
N ARG A 187 -3.04 -13.05 -5.80
CA ARG A 187 -2.03 -14.11 -5.82
C ARG A 187 -0.79 -13.74 -6.63
N GLY A 188 -0.94 -12.89 -7.65
CA GLY A 188 0.15 -12.36 -8.48
C GLY A 188 0.97 -11.24 -7.84
N SER A 189 0.81 -10.97 -6.54
CA SER A 189 1.48 -9.85 -5.86
C SER A 189 2.86 -10.16 -5.28
N ASN A 190 3.40 -11.38 -5.46
CA ASN A 190 4.63 -11.84 -4.79
C ASN A 190 4.58 -11.64 -3.26
N THR A 191 3.41 -11.85 -2.66
CA THR A 191 3.25 -11.73 -1.21
C THR A 191 3.75 -13.01 -0.52
N ALA A 192 4.69 -12.84 0.40
CA ALA A 192 5.32 -13.93 1.14
C ALA A 192 5.68 -13.50 2.56
N SER A 193 6.17 -14.44 3.37
CA SER A 193 6.82 -14.15 4.65
C SER A 193 8.34 -14.11 4.48
N VAL A 194 9.01 -13.42 5.40
CA VAL A 194 10.47 -13.40 5.51
C VAL A 194 10.86 -13.76 6.93
N LYS A 195 11.81 -14.69 7.06
CA LYS A 195 12.50 -15.01 8.31
C LYS A 195 13.92 -14.44 8.24
N LEU A 196 14.33 -13.81 9.33
CA LEU A 196 15.68 -13.28 9.52
C LEU A 196 16.34 -14.08 10.64
N THR A 197 17.52 -14.62 10.36
CA THR A 197 18.30 -15.41 11.32
C THR A 197 19.74 -14.90 11.31
N GLN A 198 20.16 -14.19 12.36
CA GLN A 198 21.48 -13.60 12.49
C GLN A 198 21.88 -12.81 11.24
N VAL A 199 20.95 -11.96 10.74
CA VAL A 199 21.19 -11.14 9.55
C VAL A 199 21.96 -9.90 9.94
N HIS A 200 23.12 -9.68 9.34
CA HIS A 200 23.90 -8.46 9.52
C HIS A 200 23.36 -7.35 8.61
N ILE A 201 22.95 -6.25 9.22
CA ILE A 201 22.50 -5.04 8.54
C ILE A 201 23.56 -3.95 8.73
N PRO A 202 24.30 -3.59 7.68
CA PRO A 202 25.30 -2.53 7.76
C PRO A 202 24.67 -1.18 8.14
N ALA A 203 25.41 -0.33 8.84
CA ALA A 203 24.96 1.04 9.17
C ALA A 203 24.57 1.84 7.89
N ALA A 204 25.19 1.55 6.75
CA ALA A 204 24.86 2.14 5.46
C ALA A 204 23.46 1.76 4.93
N ASP A 205 22.80 0.73 5.49
CA ASP A 205 21.46 0.27 5.13
C ASP A 205 20.40 0.65 6.19
N ILE A 206 20.74 1.50 7.15
CA ILE A 206 19.77 2.09 8.09
C ILE A 206 19.05 3.25 7.41
N ILE A 207 17.73 3.15 7.29
CA ILE A 207 16.86 4.19 6.73
C ILE A 207 16.63 5.28 7.77
N SER A 208 16.40 4.90 9.02
CA SER A 208 16.28 5.81 10.17
C SER A 208 16.69 5.07 11.45
N ASP A 209 17.45 5.72 12.30
CA ASP A 209 17.84 5.21 13.63
C ASP A 209 16.79 5.52 14.72
N ASN A 210 15.71 6.25 14.37
CA ASN A 210 14.64 6.66 15.28
C ASN A 210 13.26 6.44 14.63
N ALA A 211 12.80 5.21 14.62
CA ALA A 211 11.49 4.87 14.05
C ALA A 211 10.31 5.64 14.67
N PRO A 212 10.22 5.86 16.01
CA PRO A 212 9.16 6.65 16.61
C PRO A 212 9.06 8.09 16.09
N ALA A 213 10.17 8.73 15.78
CA ALA A 213 10.19 10.07 15.22
C ALA A 213 9.91 10.07 13.69
N TRP A 214 10.42 9.09 12.99
CA TRP A 214 10.35 8.99 11.52
C TRP A 214 8.99 8.48 11.00
N LEU A 215 8.41 7.45 11.61
CA LEU A 215 7.17 6.83 11.15
C LEU A 215 5.99 7.81 11.03
N PRO A 216 5.76 8.77 11.98
CA PRO A 216 4.71 9.76 11.84
C PRO A 216 4.87 10.67 10.61
N GLN A 217 6.11 10.93 10.16
CA GLN A 217 6.39 11.76 8.98
C GLN A 217 6.05 11.02 7.68
N VAL A 218 6.33 9.73 7.61
CA VAL A 218 6.12 8.87 6.43
C VAL A 218 4.68 8.36 6.32
N ARG A 219 3.99 8.21 7.46
CA ARG A 219 2.63 7.66 7.51
C ARG A 219 1.63 8.32 6.55
N PRO A 220 1.60 9.65 6.35
CA PRO A 220 0.67 10.27 5.41
C PRO A 220 0.87 9.81 3.97
N SER A 221 2.11 9.74 3.49
CA SER A 221 2.43 9.23 2.15
C SER A 221 2.07 7.75 2.02
N PHE A 222 2.44 6.94 3.01
CA PHE A 222 2.15 5.51 3.05
C PHE A 222 0.64 5.21 2.98
N LEU A 223 -0.16 5.86 3.84
CA LEU A 223 -1.62 5.67 3.85
C LEU A 223 -2.30 6.33 2.66
N GLY A 224 -1.80 7.47 2.19
CA GLY A 224 -2.31 8.14 1.00
C GLY A 224 -2.22 7.24 -0.23
N MET A 225 -1.05 6.69 -0.49
CA MET A 225 -0.83 5.72 -1.57
C MET A 225 -1.68 4.45 -1.39
N GLN A 226 -1.88 3.98 -0.14
CA GLN A 226 -2.77 2.86 0.13
C GLN A 226 -4.23 3.18 -0.21
N CYS A 227 -4.69 4.42 0.01
CA CYS A 227 -6.04 4.86 -0.39
C CYS A 227 -6.25 4.75 -1.90
N GLY A 228 -5.20 4.88 -2.72
CA GLY A 228 -5.26 4.68 -4.16
C GLY A 228 -5.88 3.34 -4.56
N LEU A 229 -5.63 2.27 -3.79
CA LEU A 229 -6.24 0.95 -4.03
C LEU A 229 -7.77 1.00 -3.93
N SER A 230 -8.29 1.65 -2.89
CA SER A 230 -9.73 1.80 -2.68
C SER A 230 -10.37 2.73 -3.70
N ILE A 231 -9.69 3.83 -4.02
CA ILE A 231 -10.16 4.85 -4.97
C ILE A 231 -10.34 4.24 -6.37
N GLY A 232 -9.32 3.56 -6.88
CA GLY A 232 -9.38 2.96 -8.22
C GLY A 232 -10.43 1.87 -8.32
N LEU A 233 -10.49 0.97 -7.34
CA LEU A 233 -11.49 -0.10 -7.35
C LEU A 233 -12.93 0.46 -7.23
N ALA A 234 -13.15 1.51 -6.44
CA ALA A 234 -14.43 2.20 -6.34
C ALA A 234 -14.81 2.86 -7.68
N ARG A 235 -13.86 3.57 -8.33
CA ARG A 235 -14.07 4.17 -9.65
C ARG A 235 -14.49 3.13 -10.69
N ALA A 236 -13.79 1.99 -10.76
CA ALA A 236 -14.11 0.90 -11.68
C ALA A 236 -15.52 0.34 -11.46
N SER A 237 -15.90 0.10 -10.20
CA SER A 237 -17.24 -0.42 -9.86
C SER A 237 -18.34 0.58 -10.16
N LEU A 238 -18.16 1.87 -9.82
CA LEU A 238 -19.13 2.93 -10.11
C LEU A 238 -19.29 3.17 -11.61
N ALA A 239 -18.19 3.19 -12.37
CA ALA A 239 -18.23 3.32 -13.83
C ALA A 239 -19.03 2.16 -14.47
N LYS A 240 -18.79 0.93 -13.98
CA LYS A 240 -19.52 -0.24 -14.47
C LYS A 240 -21.00 -0.20 -14.08
N ALA A 241 -21.33 0.19 -12.86
CA ALA A 241 -22.71 0.37 -12.40
C ALA A 241 -23.42 1.43 -13.25
N ALA A 242 -22.79 2.58 -13.51
CA ALA A 242 -23.33 3.66 -14.32
C ALA A 242 -23.58 3.21 -15.78
N GLN A 243 -22.60 2.52 -16.39
CA GLN A 243 -22.72 1.98 -17.75
C GLN A 243 -23.95 1.06 -17.90
N ILE A 244 -24.19 0.18 -16.93
CA ILE A 244 -25.29 -0.78 -16.97
C ILE A 244 -26.63 -0.07 -16.66
N SER A 245 -26.62 0.90 -15.77
CA SER A 245 -27.84 1.62 -15.33
C SER A 245 -28.33 2.66 -16.33
N ALA A 246 -27.55 3.02 -17.32
CA ALA A 246 -27.96 3.93 -18.39
C ALA A 246 -29.16 3.40 -19.23
N GLY A 247 -29.52 2.12 -19.07
CA GLY A 247 -30.68 1.50 -19.69
C GLY A 247 -31.88 1.33 -18.75
N SER A 248 -32.32 0.08 -18.58
CA SER A 248 -33.55 -0.28 -17.84
C SER A 248 -33.47 -0.16 -16.31
N ARG A 249 -32.29 0.11 -15.74
CA ARG A 249 -32.09 0.21 -14.27
C ARG A 249 -31.75 1.62 -13.81
N ASN A 250 -32.32 2.64 -14.45
CA ASN A 250 -32.12 4.06 -14.14
C ASN A 250 -32.46 4.45 -12.69
N ALA A 251 -33.22 3.63 -11.97
CA ALA A 251 -33.50 3.83 -10.55
C ALA A 251 -32.23 3.88 -9.67
N LEU A 252 -31.10 3.32 -10.13
CA LEU A 252 -29.82 3.37 -9.41
C LEU A 252 -29.03 4.66 -9.69
N THR A 253 -29.32 5.36 -10.79
CA THR A 253 -28.55 6.54 -11.24
C THR A 253 -28.36 7.61 -10.14
N PRO A 254 -29.39 8.06 -9.38
CA PRO A 254 -29.17 9.07 -8.35
C PRO A 254 -28.24 8.61 -7.22
N ARG A 255 -28.27 7.31 -6.90
CA ARG A 255 -27.39 6.73 -5.86
C ARG A 255 -25.95 6.60 -6.35
N ILE A 256 -25.75 6.26 -7.61
CA ILE A 256 -24.44 6.18 -8.25
C ILE A 256 -23.81 7.58 -8.29
N GLU A 257 -24.54 8.59 -8.77
CA GLU A 257 -24.07 9.99 -8.84
C GLU A 257 -23.72 10.55 -7.45
N ALA A 258 -24.56 10.30 -6.45
CA ALA A 258 -24.30 10.74 -5.08
C ALA A 258 -23.03 10.07 -4.49
N LEU A 259 -22.81 8.79 -4.78
CA LEU A 259 -21.64 8.08 -4.29
C LEU A 259 -20.36 8.48 -5.04
N GLN A 260 -20.45 8.80 -6.35
CA GLN A 260 -19.36 9.40 -7.11
C GLN A 260 -18.94 10.75 -6.53
N ALA A 261 -19.90 11.65 -6.26
CA ALA A 261 -19.60 12.94 -5.63
C ALA A 261 -18.95 12.77 -4.24
N THR A 262 -19.39 11.78 -3.46
CA THR A 262 -18.79 11.46 -2.16
C THR A 262 -17.34 10.98 -2.32
N LEU A 263 -17.07 10.12 -3.31
CA LEU A 263 -15.74 9.64 -3.63
C LEU A 263 -14.81 10.78 -4.02
N GLU A 264 -15.23 11.63 -4.95
CA GLU A 264 -14.44 12.77 -5.44
C GLU A 264 -14.12 13.76 -4.30
N SER A 265 -15.09 14.10 -3.46
CA SER A 265 -14.88 14.97 -2.29
C SER A 265 -13.88 14.37 -1.29
N ALA A 266 -13.92 13.05 -1.07
CA ALA A 266 -12.97 12.38 -0.19
C ALA A 266 -11.57 12.35 -0.80
N VAL A 267 -11.45 12.15 -2.12
CA VAL A 267 -10.18 12.21 -2.86
C VAL A 267 -9.57 13.60 -2.79
N ASP A 268 -10.33 14.65 -3.07
CA ASP A 268 -9.86 16.03 -2.99
C ASP A 268 -9.35 16.37 -1.58
N THR A 269 -10.09 15.93 -0.55
CA THR A 269 -9.68 16.12 0.86
C THR A 269 -8.38 15.37 1.17
N LEU A 270 -8.22 14.14 0.67
CA LEU A 270 -7.02 13.35 0.83
C LEU A 270 -5.80 14.03 0.18
N LEU A 271 -5.93 14.39 -1.09
CA LEU A 271 -4.84 15.00 -1.86
C LEU A 271 -4.43 16.36 -1.28
N ALA A 272 -5.39 17.20 -0.88
CA ALA A 272 -5.13 18.46 -0.21
C ALA A 272 -4.40 18.25 1.12
N GLY A 273 -4.85 17.32 1.96
CA GLY A 273 -4.27 17.07 3.28
C GLY A 273 -2.89 16.41 3.24
N VAL A 274 -2.58 15.65 2.18
CA VAL A 274 -1.23 15.14 1.93
C VAL A 274 -0.32 16.28 1.47
N HIS A 275 -0.81 17.15 0.57
CA HIS A 275 -0.04 18.27 0.02
C HIS A 275 0.37 19.28 1.08
N ASP A 276 -0.56 19.73 1.90
CA ASP A 276 -0.30 20.74 2.93
C ASP A 276 0.32 20.16 4.22
N GLY A 277 0.51 18.84 4.28
CA GLY A 277 1.16 18.16 5.39
C GLY A 277 0.35 18.06 6.68
N ARG A 278 -0.94 18.46 6.69
CA ARG A 278 -1.80 18.45 7.89
C ARG A 278 -1.91 17.08 8.54
N PHE A 279 -1.83 15.99 7.77
CA PHE A 279 -1.93 14.63 8.29
C PHE A 279 -0.71 14.17 9.11
N LYS A 280 0.41 14.90 9.08
CA LYS A 280 1.55 14.65 9.97
C LYS A 280 1.16 14.93 11.43
N THR A 281 0.34 15.94 11.66
CA THR A 281 -0.12 16.36 13.00
C THR A 281 -1.57 15.94 13.29
N GLN A 282 -2.40 15.74 12.26
CA GLN A 282 -3.81 15.40 12.36
C GLN A 282 -4.09 13.98 11.84
N ALA A 283 -3.37 12.99 12.36
CA ALA A 283 -3.52 11.60 11.97
C ALA A 283 -4.97 11.08 12.01
N PRO A 284 -5.81 11.43 13.02
CA PRO A 284 -7.22 11.00 13.05
C PRO A 284 -8.03 11.43 11.83
N ALA A 285 -7.77 12.61 11.26
CA ALA A 285 -8.45 13.06 10.06
C ALA A 285 -8.17 12.14 8.87
N MET A 286 -6.91 11.72 8.71
CA MET A 286 -6.52 10.77 7.69
C MET A 286 -7.11 9.37 7.92
N PHE A 287 -7.18 8.93 9.17
CA PHE A 287 -7.79 7.63 9.50
C PHE A 287 -9.28 7.59 9.13
N ARG A 288 -10.02 8.68 9.42
CA ARG A 288 -11.43 8.81 9.01
C ARG A 288 -11.59 8.75 7.49
N LEU A 289 -10.72 9.43 6.73
CA LEU A 289 -10.73 9.37 5.26
C LEU A 289 -10.47 7.96 4.73
N ARG A 290 -9.48 7.25 5.30
CA ARG A 290 -9.18 5.86 4.90
C ARG A 290 -10.37 4.93 5.15
N ILE A 291 -11.08 5.09 6.26
CA ILE A 291 -12.30 4.34 6.58
C ILE A 291 -13.41 4.72 5.59
N GLN A 292 -13.66 6.02 5.39
CA GLN A 292 -14.67 6.51 4.45
C GLN A 292 -14.47 5.98 3.02
N LEU A 293 -13.24 5.99 2.51
CA LEU A 293 -12.92 5.45 1.18
C LEU A 293 -13.19 3.95 1.07
N ALA A 294 -12.95 3.19 2.14
CA ALA A 294 -13.29 1.77 2.18
C ALA A 294 -14.82 1.55 2.18
N ASP A 295 -15.57 2.37 2.92
CA ASP A 295 -17.03 2.31 2.95
C ASP A 295 -17.64 2.68 1.58
N VAL A 296 -17.10 3.71 0.93
CA VAL A 296 -17.48 4.08 -0.45
C VAL A 296 -17.25 2.93 -1.41
N LEU A 297 -16.10 2.26 -1.33
CA LEU A 297 -15.81 1.09 -2.16
C LEU A 297 -16.84 -0.04 -1.96
N GLN A 298 -17.17 -0.37 -0.71
CA GLN A 298 -18.18 -1.42 -0.43
C GLN A 298 -19.55 -1.05 -1.03
N GLN A 299 -19.96 0.21 -0.89
CA GLN A 299 -21.20 0.69 -1.49
C GLN A 299 -21.15 0.66 -3.03
N ALA A 300 -20.02 1.01 -3.64
CA ALA A 300 -19.81 0.97 -5.08
C ALA A 300 -19.98 -0.45 -5.64
N LEU A 301 -19.37 -1.44 -4.99
CA LEU A 301 -19.52 -2.86 -5.36
C LEU A 301 -20.97 -3.35 -5.23
N MET A 302 -21.68 -2.92 -4.19
CA MET A 302 -23.09 -3.26 -4.03
C MET A 302 -23.98 -2.63 -5.11
N LEU A 303 -23.66 -1.42 -5.57
CA LEU A 303 -24.34 -0.79 -6.69
C LEU A 303 -24.04 -1.51 -8.01
N GLU A 304 -22.81 -1.91 -8.24
CA GLU A 304 -22.43 -2.72 -9.42
C GLU A 304 -23.19 -4.06 -9.44
N LEU A 305 -23.20 -4.78 -8.29
CA LEU A 305 -23.96 -6.02 -8.14
C LEU A 305 -25.45 -5.82 -8.47
N GLN A 306 -26.08 -4.77 -7.93
CA GLN A 306 -27.48 -4.44 -8.19
C GLN A 306 -27.72 -4.09 -9.66
N ALA A 307 -26.83 -3.35 -10.29
CA ALA A 307 -26.90 -3.00 -11.69
C ALA A 307 -26.79 -4.24 -12.59
N MET A 308 -25.87 -5.15 -12.30
CA MET A 308 -25.71 -6.41 -13.05
C MET A 308 -26.86 -7.40 -12.83
N GLY A 309 -27.41 -7.41 -11.60
CA GLY A 309 -28.44 -8.38 -11.21
C GLY A 309 -27.92 -9.82 -11.26
N GLY A 310 -28.78 -10.79 -11.62
CA GLY A 310 -28.41 -12.20 -11.66
C GLY A 310 -27.21 -12.56 -12.54
N ARG A 311 -26.88 -11.74 -13.53
CA ARG A 311 -25.69 -11.97 -14.39
C ARG A 311 -24.37 -11.90 -13.62
N ALA A 312 -24.31 -11.13 -12.53
CA ALA A 312 -23.12 -11.07 -11.67
C ALA A 312 -22.76 -12.45 -11.04
N TYR A 313 -23.75 -13.35 -10.96
CA TYR A 313 -23.60 -14.70 -10.39
C TYR A 313 -23.20 -15.77 -11.42
N LEU A 314 -23.15 -15.41 -12.72
CA LEU A 314 -22.79 -16.34 -13.81
C LEU A 314 -21.29 -16.18 -14.11
N ASN A 315 -20.51 -17.24 -13.92
CA ASN A 315 -19.05 -17.22 -14.16
C ASN A 315 -18.67 -16.74 -15.58
N ALA A 316 -19.49 -17.05 -16.59
CA ALA A 316 -19.25 -16.63 -17.97
C ALA A 316 -19.56 -15.15 -18.27
N GLU A 317 -20.36 -14.47 -17.42
CA GLU A 317 -20.91 -13.15 -17.72
C GLU A 317 -20.52 -12.08 -16.69
N GLN A 318 -19.72 -12.42 -15.68
CA GLN A 318 -19.39 -11.54 -14.56
C GLN A 318 -18.57 -10.28 -14.94
N GLN A 319 -17.94 -10.24 -16.12
CA GLN A 319 -17.20 -9.09 -16.64
C GLN A 319 -16.23 -8.45 -15.64
N GLY A 320 -15.44 -9.28 -14.93
CA GLY A 320 -14.49 -8.87 -13.91
C GLY A 320 -15.12 -8.52 -12.53
N PHE A 321 -16.44 -8.61 -12.35
CA PHE A 321 -17.10 -8.33 -11.07
C PHE A 321 -16.59 -9.26 -9.95
N ALA A 322 -16.51 -10.57 -10.20
CA ALA A 322 -16.04 -11.52 -9.18
C ALA A 322 -14.58 -11.23 -8.75
N ARG A 323 -13.74 -10.78 -9.67
CA ARG A 323 -12.39 -10.32 -9.33
C ARG A 323 -12.45 -9.10 -8.41
N ARG A 324 -13.14 -8.03 -8.80
CA ARG A 324 -13.29 -6.82 -7.97
C ARG A 324 -13.88 -7.15 -6.60
N TRP A 325 -14.82 -8.08 -6.53
CA TRP A 325 -15.39 -8.55 -5.27
C TRP A 325 -14.35 -9.23 -4.38
N ARG A 326 -13.52 -10.13 -4.92
CA ARG A 326 -12.44 -10.79 -4.18
C ARG A 326 -11.37 -9.78 -3.75
N GLU A 327 -10.88 -8.96 -4.69
CA GLU A 327 -9.88 -7.92 -4.43
C GLU A 327 -10.33 -6.94 -3.34
N SER A 328 -11.62 -6.59 -3.29
CA SER A 328 -12.17 -5.67 -2.28
C SER A 328 -12.08 -6.21 -0.86
N SER A 329 -12.10 -7.52 -0.68
CA SER A 329 -12.01 -8.15 0.65
C SER A 329 -10.67 -7.90 1.34
N PHE A 330 -9.64 -7.54 0.58
CA PHE A 330 -8.32 -7.17 1.08
C PHE A 330 -8.30 -5.77 1.71
N ILE A 331 -9.10 -4.84 1.21
CA ILE A 331 -9.07 -3.43 1.62
C ILE A 331 -9.30 -3.22 3.14
N PRO A 332 -10.25 -3.90 3.81
CA PRO A 332 -10.43 -3.77 5.25
C PRO A 332 -9.27 -4.28 6.09
N ILE A 333 -8.47 -5.20 5.58
CA ILE A 333 -7.46 -5.94 6.35
C ILE A 333 -6.02 -5.50 6.07
N VAL A 334 -5.76 -4.78 4.96
CA VAL A 334 -4.41 -4.25 4.69
C VAL A 334 -3.99 -3.29 5.80
N THR A 335 -2.79 -3.50 6.35
CA THR A 335 -2.32 -2.78 7.54
C THR A 335 -1.90 -1.33 7.24
N PRO A 336 -2.33 -0.36 8.09
CA PRO A 336 -3.21 -0.53 9.23
C PRO A 336 -4.65 -0.86 8.79
N SER A 337 -5.21 -1.93 9.36
CA SER A 337 -6.57 -2.37 9.03
C SER A 337 -7.63 -1.37 9.52
N LEU A 338 -8.85 -1.46 8.96
CA LEU A 338 -9.93 -0.58 9.42
C LEU A 338 -10.20 -0.71 10.91
N THR A 339 -10.14 -1.94 11.46
CA THR A 339 -10.30 -2.18 12.90
C THR A 339 -9.22 -1.49 13.72
N GLN A 340 -7.96 -1.52 13.25
CA GLN A 340 -6.86 -0.83 13.91
C GLN A 340 -7.04 0.69 13.88
N LEU A 341 -7.47 1.24 12.74
CA LEU A 341 -7.76 2.68 12.62
C LEU A 341 -8.92 3.11 13.51
N GLN A 342 -9.99 2.30 13.59
CA GLN A 342 -11.12 2.55 14.48
C GLN A 342 -10.71 2.53 15.96
N ALA A 343 -9.88 1.56 16.37
CA ALA A 343 -9.36 1.49 17.74
C ALA A 343 -8.48 2.72 18.07
N ALA A 344 -7.62 3.15 17.13
CA ALA A 344 -6.80 4.34 17.29
C ALA A 344 -7.67 5.62 17.42
N LEU A 345 -8.75 5.74 16.65
CA LEU A 345 -9.69 6.85 16.75
C LEU A 345 -10.43 6.87 18.10
N GLN A 346 -10.90 5.71 18.57
CA GLN A 346 -11.56 5.62 19.88
C GLN A 346 -10.64 6.07 21.03
N LEU A 347 -9.38 5.64 20.99
CA LEU A 347 -8.38 6.06 21.98
C LEU A 347 -8.14 7.57 21.94
N PHE A 348 -8.00 8.14 20.75
CA PHE A 348 -7.81 9.57 20.54
C PHE A 348 -9.00 10.39 21.07
N ASP A 349 -10.21 10.00 20.71
CA ASP A 349 -11.44 10.69 21.12
C ASP A 349 -11.62 10.62 22.65
N SER A 350 -11.25 9.49 23.28
CA SER A 350 -11.28 9.33 24.74
C SER A 350 -10.27 10.24 25.45
N GLN A 351 -9.06 10.39 24.90
CA GLN A 351 -8.04 11.29 25.44
C GLN A 351 -8.45 12.77 25.35
N GLN A 352 -9.08 13.16 24.24
CA GLN A 352 -9.60 14.53 24.09
C GLN A 352 -10.74 14.83 25.07
N ALA A 353 -11.66 13.87 25.27
CA ALA A 353 -12.74 14.02 26.23
C ALA A 353 -12.20 14.16 27.66
N ALA A 354 -11.18 13.39 28.06
CA ALA A 354 -10.53 13.50 29.37
C ALA A 354 -9.81 14.86 29.55
N ALA A 355 -9.13 15.35 28.53
CA ALA A 355 -8.46 16.65 28.56
C ALA A 355 -9.45 17.82 28.67
N GLY A 356 -10.59 17.75 27.94
CA GLY A 356 -11.67 18.74 28.01
C GLY A 356 -12.44 18.76 29.36
N ALA A 357 -12.49 17.61 30.06
CA ALA A 357 -13.12 17.50 31.37
C ALA A 357 -12.23 18.05 32.52
N SER A 358 -10.93 18.25 32.25
CA SER A 358 -9.93 18.73 33.25
C SER A 358 -9.61 20.21 33.07
N ALA A 359 -10.15 20.88 32.06
CA ALA A 359 -10.03 22.30 31.78
C ALA A 359 -11.29 23.08 32.20
#